data_ef29c7ff626e0dfe8f9d49f66399d12c
#
_entry.id   ef29c7ff626e0dfe8f9d49f66399d12c
#
_cell.length_a   1.000
_cell.length_b   1.000
_cell.length_c   1.000
_cell.angle_alpha   90.00
_cell.angle_beta   90.00
_cell.angle_gamma   90.00
#
_symmetry.space_group_name_H-M   'P 1'
#
loop_
_entity.id
_entity.type
_entity.pdbx_description
1 polymer ?
#
loop_
_entity_poly.entity_id
_entity_poly.type
_entity_poly.pdbx_seq_one_letter_code
_entity_poly.pdbx_strand_id
1 'polypeptide(L)'
;MKIISVVGYKKTGKTTLVENLVCALKNCGSVGTIKHLHEHNINTPGTDTWKHASAGADVVIGVTQCELVKFSRENNLTKALDELADTGVDFGVVEGFKESKLPKIALGNVEAINILKRLNKPDSADIEDIINIILEQPEYHTLNSLLAKIRRYRDIEKSGAIGTFTGIVRAAEKETRTEFLEFEEYSDVARQKMNEICRELKQKEGIIDVLMHHKTGIILKGEDIVYIVVAATHREQLFPVLREAIERLKAQVPIWKKEHTQSGEFWVHDTNNI
;
A
#
# COMPACT_ATOMS: atom_id res chain seq x y z
N MET A 1 -4.84 -3.20 0.21
CA MET A 1 -5.76 -2.16 0.75
C MET A 1 -6.17 -1.20 -0.37
N LYS A 2 -7.47 -1.01 -0.63
CA LYS A 2 -7.97 0.03 -1.57
C LYS A 2 -8.15 1.34 -0.83
N ILE A 3 -7.77 2.46 -1.45
CA ILE A 3 -7.70 3.76 -0.78
C ILE A 3 -8.60 4.77 -1.48
N ILE A 4 -9.31 5.57 -0.69
CA ILE A 4 -10.02 6.75 -1.15
C ILE A 4 -9.82 7.91 -0.17
N SER A 5 -9.68 9.14 -0.68
CA SER A 5 -9.61 10.33 0.14
C SER A 5 -10.91 11.15 0.02
N VAL A 6 -11.39 11.69 1.13
CA VAL A 6 -12.52 12.62 1.19
C VAL A 6 -11.99 14.02 1.46
N VAL A 7 -12.21 14.93 0.52
CA VAL A 7 -11.70 16.31 0.58
C VAL A 7 -12.83 17.33 0.50
N GLY A 8 -12.61 18.51 1.08
CA GLY A 8 -13.58 19.61 1.12
C GLY A 8 -13.14 20.67 2.11
N TYR A 9 -13.76 21.83 2.10
CA TYR A 9 -13.46 22.88 3.04
C TYR A 9 -13.94 22.53 4.48
N LYS A 10 -13.55 23.34 5.46
CA LYS A 10 -13.98 23.16 6.86
C LYS A 10 -15.53 23.20 6.93
N LYS A 11 -16.15 22.32 7.71
CA LYS A 11 -17.61 22.21 7.91
C LYS A 11 -18.45 21.82 6.68
N THR A 12 -17.86 21.20 5.65
CA THR A 12 -18.62 20.70 4.48
C THR A 12 -19.26 19.33 4.68
N GLY A 13 -19.08 18.68 5.84
CA GLY A 13 -19.62 17.33 6.11
C GLY A 13 -18.71 16.18 5.72
N LYS A 14 -17.39 16.42 5.59
CA LYS A 14 -16.41 15.35 5.27
C LYS A 14 -16.49 14.19 6.27
N THR A 15 -16.52 14.48 7.55
CA THR A 15 -16.56 13.47 8.61
C THR A 15 -17.82 12.61 8.49
N THR A 16 -18.98 13.22 8.25
CA THR A 16 -20.25 12.50 8.02
C THR A 16 -20.15 11.56 6.80
N LEU A 17 -19.56 12.03 5.69
CA LEU A 17 -19.35 11.16 4.52
C LEU A 17 -18.38 10.00 4.84
N VAL A 18 -17.29 10.27 5.58
CA VAL A 18 -16.35 9.22 6.01
C VAL A 18 -17.06 8.18 6.89
N GLU A 19 -17.88 8.60 7.85
CA GLU A 19 -18.67 7.71 8.71
C GLU A 19 -19.59 6.81 7.87
N ASN A 20 -20.33 7.37 6.91
CA ASN A 20 -21.21 6.63 6.02
C ASN A 20 -20.43 5.62 5.16
N LEU A 21 -19.27 6.02 4.61
CA LEU A 21 -18.40 5.13 3.84
C LEU A 21 -17.83 4.00 4.70
N VAL A 22 -17.38 4.28 5.92
CA VAL A 22 -16.89 3.26 6.85
C VAL A 22 -17.99 2.25 7.15
N CYS A 23 -19.22 2.70 7.48
CA CYS A 23 -20.34 1.81 7.75
C CYS A 23 -20.66 0.90 6.55
N ALA A 24 -20.67 1.45 5.35
CA ALA A 24 -20.99 0.70 4.15
C ALA A 24 -19.87 -0.28 3.74
N LEU A 25 -18.61 0.16 3.77
CA LEU A 25 -17.44 -0.66 3.43
C LEU A 25 -17.22 -1.82 4.41
N LYS A 26 -17.68 -1.71 5.67
CA LYS A 26 -17.63 -2.80 6.65
C LYS A 26 -18.39 -4.05 6.20
N ASN A 27 -19.35 -3.92 5.31
CA ASN A 27 -20.04 -5.05 4.71
C ASN A 27 -19.20 -5.75 3.62
N CYS A 28 -18.17 -5.07 3.09
CA CYS A 28 -17.28 -5.58 2.05
C CYS A 28 -15.94 -6.08 2.61
N GLY A 29 -15.54 -5.62 3.81
CA GLY A 29 -14.27 -6.00 4.43
C GLY A 29 -13.89 -5.15 5.64
N SER A 30 -12.64 -5.28 6.06
CA SER A 30 -12.07 -4.49 7.15
C SER A 30 -11.71 -3.07 6.67
N VAL A 31 -12.00 -2.06 7.50
CA VAL A 31 -11.82 -0.66 7.14
C VAL A 31 -10.95 0.05 8.18
N GLY A 32 -10.00 0.83 7.71
CA GLY A 32 -9.24 1.75 8.54
C GLY A 32 -9.35 3.19 8.02
N THR A 33 -9.08 4.15 8.87
CA THR A 33 -9.19 5.57 8.53
C THR A 33 -7.93 6.34 8.89
N ILE A 34 -7.63 7.36 8.08
CA ILE A 34 -6.59 8.35 8.36
C ILE A 34 -7.23 9.73 8.33
N LYS A 35 -7.00 10.55 9.35
CA LYS A 35 -7.50 11.92 9.41
C LYS A 35 -6.37 12.91 9.46
N HIS A 36 -6.37 13.88 8.55
CA HIS A 36 -5.44 15.01 8.57
C HIS A 36 -5.88 16.03 9.63
N LEU A 37 -5.04 16.22 10.65
CA LEU A 37 -5.25 17.16 11.73
C LEU A 37 -4.30 18.35 11.57
N HIS A 38 -4.83 19.57 11.44
CA HIS A 38 -4.02 20.76 11.17
C HIS A 38 -3.53 21.48 12.42
N GLU A 39 -4.26 21.40 13.55
CA GLU A 39 -4.10 22.33 14.67
C GLU A 39 -4.04 21.64 16.05
N HIS A 40 -4.00 20.31 16.14
CA HIS A 40 -4.09 19.62 17.43
C HIS A 40 -2.98 18.60 17.62
N ASN A 41 -2.24 18.75 18.74
CA ASN A 41 -1.42 17.67 19.26
C ASN A 41 -2.32 16.70 20.02
N ILE A 42 -2.46 15.48 19.51
CA ILE A 42 -3.19 14.41 20.18
C ILE A 42 -2.47 14.00 21.46
N ASN A 43 -1.13 13.99 21.43
CA ASN A 43 -0.31 13.76 22.61
C ASN A 43 -0.27 15.04 23.47
N THR A 44 -1.18 15.11 24.45
CA THR A 44 -1.39 16.31 25.26
C THR A 44 -0.15 16.61 26.13
N PRO A 45 0.37 17.87 26.11
CA PRO A 45 1.45 18.29 26.97
C PRO A 45 1.20 17.99 28.44
N GLY A 46 2.21 17.46 29.14
CA GLY A 46 2.15 17.12 30.56
C GLY A 46 1.71 15.69 30.87
N THR A 47 1.15 14.95 29.91
CA THR A 47 0.86 13.50 30.06
C THR A 47 2.16 12.69 30.08
N ASP A 48 2.11 11.46 30.62
CA ASP A 48 3.31 10.62 30.69
C ASP A 48 3.81 10.22 29.29
N THR A 49 2.92 9.93 28.35
CA THR A 49 3.27 9.67 26.95
C THR A 49 3.97 10.87 26.30
N TRP A 50 3.49 12.09 26.61
CA TRP A 50 4.15 13.31 26.14
C TRP A 50 5.55 13.49 26.75
N LYS A 51 5.72 13.22 28.06
CA LYS A 51 7.02 13.26 28.74
C LYS A 51 8.03 12.28 28.15
N HIS A 52 7.59 11.04 27.83
CA HIS A 52 8.43 10.05 27.17
C HIS A 52 8.89 10.53 25.79
N ALA A 53 7.97 11.05 24.97
CA ALA A 53 8.31 11.62 23.66
C ALA A 53 9.25 12.83 23.78
N SER A 54 9.04 13.70 24.77
CA SER A 54 9.87 14.88 25.03
C SER A 54 11.27 14.51 25.56
N ALA A 55 11.40 13.39 26.26
CA ALA A 55 12.67 12.84 26.71
C ALA A 55 13.50 12.23 25.56
N GLY A 56 12.93 12.09 24.36
CA GLY A 56 13.65 11.66 23.17
C GLY A 56 13.22 10.29 22.60
N ALA A 57 12.19 9.66 23.12
CA ALA A 57 11.68 8.43 22.53
C ALA A 57 11.19 8.65 21.08
N ASP A 58 11.65 7.81 20.15
CA ASP A 58 11.24 7.88 18.73
C ASP A 58 9.80 7.41 18.53
N VAL A 59 9.37 6.43 19.32
CA VAL A 59 8.01 5.89 19.34
C VAL A 59 7.54 5.74 20.78
N VAL A 60 6.32 6.19 21.07
CA VAL A 60 5.65 5.97 22.35
C VAL A 60 4.35 5.22 22.09
N ILE A 61 4.16 4.11 22.79
CA ILE A 61 2.92 3.34 22.72
C ILE A 61 2.21 3.44 24.07
N GLY A 62 1.01 3.99 24.06
CA GLY A 62 0.10 3.99 25.19
C GLY A 62 -0.89 2.83 25.09
N VAL A 63 -1.06 2.10 26.16
CA VAL A 63 -2.03 0.99 26.26
C VAL A 63 -2.99 1.30 27.39
N THR A 64 -4.27 1.30 27.08
CA THR A 64 -5.35 1.42 28.05
C THR A 64 -6.13 0.09 28.14
N GLN A 65 -7.18 0.04 28.93
CA GLN A 65 -8.05 -1.14 28.98
C GLN A 65 -8.80 -1.39 27.65
N CYS A 66 -8.98 -0.36 26.82
CA CYS A 66 -9.82 -0.43 25.61
C CYS A 66 -9.07 -0.04 24.33
N GLU A 67 -7.95 0.67 24.44
CA GLU A 67 -7.29 1.31 23.30
C GLU A 67 -5.78 1.14 23.34
N LEU A 68 -5.18 1.08 22.16
CA LEU A 68 -3.75 1.19 21.93
C LEU A 68 -3.51 2.43 21.06
N VAL A 69 -2.64 3.34 21.50
CA VAL A 69 -2.27 4.56 20.80
C VAL A 69 -0.77 4.54 20.52
N LYS A 70 -0.38 4.86 19.29
CA LYS A 70 1.02 4.99 18.88
C LYS A 70 1.31 6.44 18.50
N PHE A 71 2.32 7.04 19.12
CA PHE A 71 2.87 8.34 18.76
C PHE A 71 4.25 8.15 18.12
N SER A 72 4.42 8.68 16.93
CA SER A 72 5.67 8.67 16.16
C SER A 72 6.03 10.07 15.72
N ARG A 73 7.32 10.35 15.51
CA ARG A 73 7.79 11.63 14.97
C ARG A 73 7.59 11.71 13.45
N GLU A 74 7.44 10.58 12.78
CA GLU A 74 7.14 10.54 11.35
C GLU A 74 5.67 10.89 11.13
N ASN A 75 5.42 12.06 10.51
CA ASN A 75 4.09 12.67 10.39
C ASN A 75 3.68 12.90 8.92
N ASN A 76 4.06 12.02 8.02
CA ASN A 76 3.69 12.12 6.60
C ASN A 76 2.61 11.10 6.20
N LEU A 77 1.91 11.40 5.09
CA LEU A 77 0.82 10.57 4.61
C LEU A 77 1.27 9.17 4.19
N THR A 78 2.44 9.04 3.54
CA THR A 78 2.96 7.75 3.09
C THR A 78 3.16 6.82 4.29
N LYS A 79 3.79 7.32 5.36
CA LYS A 79 3.96 6.54 6.58
C LYS A 79 2.65 6.13 7.22
N ALA A 80 1.66 7.03 7.26
CA ALA A 80 0.34 6.71 7.78
C ALA A 80 -0.38 5.64 6.93
N LEU A 81 -0.21 5.68 5.60
CA LEU A 81 -0.74 4.65 4.70
C LEU A 81 -0.06 3.30 4.89
N ASP A 82 1.28 3.28 5.04
CA ASP A 82 2.03 2.05 5.31
C ASP A 82 1.59 1.42 6.63
N GLU A 83 1.54 2.20 7.70
CA GLU A 83 1.09 1.75 9.02
C GLU A 83 -0.34 1.16 8.96
N LEU A 84 -1.23 1.82 8.20
CA LEU A 84 -2.59 1.32 8.03
C LEU A 84 -2.61 0.03 7.21
N ALA A 85 -1.88 -0.02 6.09
CA ALA A 85 -1.79 -1.19 5.24
C ALA A 85 -1.19 -2.40 5.98
N ASP A 86 -0.18 -2.19 6.82
CA ASP A 86 0.49 -3.21 7.63
C ASP A 86 -0.45 -3.92 8.60
N THR A 87 -1.55 -3.26 9.02
CA THR A 87 -2.62 -3.92 9.80
C THR A 87 -3.39 -4.94 8.97
N GLY A 88 -3.25 -4.91 7.64
CA GLY A 88 -3.92 -5.80 6.69
C GLY A 88 -5.40 -5.47 6.48
N VAL A 89 -5.84 -4.23 6.68
CA VAL A 89 -7.21 -3.81 6.34
C VAL A 89 -7.42 -3.80 4.82
N ASP A 90 -8.67 -4.07 4.40
CA ASP A 90 -9.05 -4.14 3.00
C ASP A 90 -9.24 -2.75 2.38
N PHE A 91 -9.73 -1.79 3.18
CA PHE A 91 -10.06 -0.44 2.76
C PHE A 91 -9.42 0.62 3.66
N GLY A 92 -8.90 1.68 3.05
CA GLY A 92 -8.38 2.88 3.70
C GLY A 92 -9.20 4.12 3.30
N VAL A 93 -9.87 4.76 4.24
CA VAL A 93 -10.59 6.03 4.02
C VAL A 93 -9.81 7.16 4.65
N VAL A 94 -9.35 8.10 3.83
CA VAL A 94 -8.51 9.23 4.25
C VAL A 94 -9.35 10.50 4.30
N GLU A 95 -9.43 11.18 5.43
CA GLU A 95 -10.05 12.50 5.53
C GLU A 95 -8.98 13.59 5.39
N GLY A 96 -9.03 14.37 4.31
CA GLY A 96 -8.10 15.47 4.05
C GLY A 96 -7.02 15.14 3.02
N PHE A 97 -5.83 15.74 3.17
CA PHE A 97 -4.70 15.61 2.24
C PHE A 97 -5.06 15.96 0.79
N LYS A 98 -5.69 17.11 0.56
CA LYS A 98 -6.18 17.55 -0.76
C LYS A 98 -5.07 17.65 -1.82
N GLU A 99 -3.83 17.91 -1.42
CA GLU A 99 -2.65 18.03 -2.30
C GLU A 99 -2.04 16.66 -2.67
N SER A 100 -2.47 15.56 -2.03
CA SER A 100 -1.94 14.23 -2.33
C SER A 100 -2.41 13.74 -3.70
N LYS A 101 -1.72 12.73 -4.26
CA LYS A 101 -2.12 12.05 -5.51
C LYS A 101 -3.20 11.00 -5.32
N LEU A 102 -3.70 10.76 -4.10
CA LEU A 102 -4.74 9.77 -3.84
C LEU A 102 -6.00 10.05 -4.65
N PRO A 103 -6.76 9.02 -5.04
CA PRO A 103 -8.09 9.17 -5.61
C PRO A 103 -9.04 9.83 -4.60
N LYS A 104 -9.90 10.75 -5.06
CA LYS A 104 -10.67 11.62 -4.17
C LYS A 104 -12.15 11.68 -4.49
N ILE A 105 -12.93 11.73 -3.40
CA ILE A 105 -14.32 12.25 -3.43
C ILE A 105 -14.28 13.67 -2.87
N ALA A 106 -14.72 14.63 -3.65
CA ALA A 106 -14.68 16.05 -3.29
C ALA A 106 -16.07 16.56 -2.83
N LEU A 107 -16.12 17.24 -1.69
CA LEU A 107 -17.30 17.94 -1.21
C LEU A 107 -17.23 19.43 -1.51
N GLY A 108 -18.22 19.92 -2.26
CA GLY A 108 -18.26 21.33 -2.72
C GLY A 108 -17.21 21.63 -3.78
N ASN A 109 -16.83 22.89 -3.89
CA ASN A 109 -15.93 23.40 -4.95
C ASN A 109 -14.45 23.40 -4.53
N VAL A 110 -14.04 22.44 -3.72
CA VAL A 110 -12.63 22.32 -3.36
C VAL A 110 -11.78 21.96 -4.58
N GLU A 111 -10.67 22.66 -4.75
CA GLU A 111 -9.66 22.34 -5.77
C GLU A 111 -8.73 21.25 -5.22
N ALA A 112 -8.60 20.17 -5.97
CA ALA A 112 -7.69 19.07 -5.67
C ALA A 112 -7.41 18.28 -6.95
N ILE A 113 -6.30 17.57 -7.00
CA ILE A 113 -5.97 16.64 -8.08
C ILE A 113 -6.62 15.29 -7.87
N ASN A 114 -6.84 14.54 -8.96
CA ASN A 114 -7.38 13.19 -8.96
C ASN A 114 -8.76 13.07 -8.26
N ILE A 115 -9.69 13.99 -8.60
CA ILE A 115 -11.07 13.92 -8.14
C ILE A 115 -11.84 12.95 -9.05
N LEU A 116 -12.31 11.85 -8.49
CA LEU A 116 -13.11 10.84 -9.19
C LEU A 116 -14.60 11.19 -9.17
N LYS A 117 -15.07 11.79 -8.07
CA LYS A 117 -16.46 12.22 -7.93
C LYS A 117 -16.54 13.48 -7.09
N ARG A 118 -17.48 14.36 -7.47
CA ARG A 118 -17.79 15.60 -6.74
C ARG A 118 -19.23 15.56 -6.23
N LEU A 119 -19.42 15.93 -4.97
CA LEU A 119 -20.71 15.99 -4.31
C LEU A 119 -20.94 17.40 -3.78
N ASN A 120 -22.17 17.87 -3.86
CA ASN A 120 -22.54 19.18 -3.28
C ASN A 120 -22.68 19.12 -1.76
N LYS A 121 -23.24 18.01 -1.23
CA LYS A 121 -23.47 17.75 0.20
C LYS A 121 -23.27 16.26 0.50
N PRO A 122 -22.92 15.88 1.73
CA PRO A 122 -22.78 14.46 2.10
C PRO A 122 -24.09 13.66 1.92
N ASP A 123 -25.25 14.27 2.20
CA ASP A 123 -26.56 13.62 2.08
C ASP A 123 -26.98 13.35 0.61
N SER A 124 -26.33 13.98 -0.35
CA SER A 124 -26.53 13.71 -1.78
C SER A 124 -25.63 12.57 -2.32
N ALA A 125 -24.91 11.91 -1.44
CA ALA A 125 -23.99 10.83 -1.83
C ALA A 125 -24.77 9.55 -2.14
N ASP A 126 -24.64 9.07 -3.36
CA ASP A 126 -24.91 7.68 -3.68
C ASP A 126 -23.73 6.84 -3.16
N ILE A 127 -23.91 6.25 -1.99
CA ILE A 127 -22.86 5.48 -1.30
C ILE A 127 -22.48 4.24 -2.09
N GLU A 128 -23.45 3.57 -2.74
CA GLU A 128 -23.21 2.38 -3.54
C GLU A 128 -22.33 2.68 -4.75
N ASP A 129 -22.59 3.79 -5.44
CA ASP A 129 -21.75 4.25 -6.55
C ASP A 129 -20.33 4.60 -6.07
N ILE A 130 -20.18 5.24 -4.90
CA ILE A 130 -18.85 5.53 -4.34
C ILE A 130 -18.12 4.24 -3.97
N ILE A 131 -18.80 3.23 -3.43
CA ILE A 131 -18.21 1.92 -3.16
C ILE A 131 -17.69 1.30 -4.45
N ASN A 132 -18.47 1.33 -5.53
CA ASN A 132 -18.02 0.81 -6.83
C ASN A 132 -16.75 1.54 -7.32
N ILE A 133 -16.72 2.87 -7.21
CA ILE A 133 -15.51 3.66 -7.51
C ILE A 133 -14.31 3.19 -6.66
N ILE A 134 -14.50 2.91 -5.37
CA ILE A 134 -13.44 2.41 -4.48
C ILE A 134 -12.99 1.01 -4.87
N LEU A 135 -13.91 0.12 -5.23
CA LEU A 135 -13.62 -1.25 -5.64
C LEU A 135 -12.81 -1.32 -6.95
N GLU A 136 -12.92 -0.32 -7.81
CA GLU A 136 -12.12 -0.20 -9.04
C GLU A 136 -10.69 0.32 -8.79
N GLN A 137 -10.42 0.94 -7.64
CA GLN A 137 -9.09 1.49 -7.38
C GLN A 137 -8.02 0.39 -7.24
N PRO A 138 -6.77 0.68 -7.65
CA PRO A 138 -5.65 -0.23 -7.43
C PRO A 138 -5.42 -0.47 -5.94
N GLU A 139 -4.92 -1.67 -5.59
CA GLU A 139 -4.57 -1.99 -4.23
C GLU A 139 -3.21 -1.37 -3.85
N TYR A 140 -3.15 -0.76 -2.68
CA TYR A 140 -1.92 -0.31 -2.03
C TYR A 140 -1.34 -1.46 -1.20
N HIS A 141 -0.09 -1.80 -1.44
CA HIS A 141 0.60 -2.89 -0.76
C HIS A 141 1.92 -2.44 -0.15
N THR A 142 2.18 -2.98 1.05
CA THR A 142 3.50 -3.09 1.67
C THR A 142 3.87 -4.56 1.76
N LEU A 143 5.12 -4.89 2.06
CA LEU A 143 5.51 -6.27 2.34
C LEU A 143 4.71 -6.86 3.50
N ASN A 144 4.53 -6.08 4.58
CA ASN A 144 3.78 -6.51 5.76
C ASN A 144 2.30 -6.73 5.45
N SER A 145 1.70 -5.92 4.57
CA SER A 145 0.31 -6.12 4.15
C SER A 145 0.13 -7.45 3.42
N LEU A 146 1.07 -7.85 2.57
CA LEU A 146 1.06 -9.15 1.91
C LEU A 146 1.30 -10.31 2.91
N LEU A 147 2.20 -10.13 3.87
CA LEU A 147 2.40 -11.07 4.97
C LEU A 147 1.14 -11.22 5.83
N ALA A 148 0.46 -10.11 6.14
CA ALA A 148 -0.81 -10.14 6.87
C ALA A 148 -1.90 -10.87 6.07
N LYS A 149 -1.95 -10.65 4.76
CA LYS A 149 -2.90 -11.31 3.84
C LYS A 149 -2.66 -12.83 3.79
N ILE A 150 -1.41 -13.26 3.62
CA ILE A 150 -1.07 -14.69 3.53
C ILE A 150 -1.31 -15.41 4.87
N ARG A 151 -1.07 -14.73 6.01
CA ARG A 151 -1.32 -15.28 7.37
C ARG A 151 -2.81 -15.45 7.69
N ARG A 152 -3.71 -14.78 6.97
CA ARG A 152 -5.17 -14.93 7.07
C ARG A 152 -5.72 -16.00 6.13
N TYR A 153 -4.86 -16.57 5.27
CA TYR A 153 -5.30 -17.64 4.38
C TYR A 153 -5.75 -18.86 5.18
N ARG A 154 -6.90 -19.45 4.83
CA ARG A 154 -7.56 -20.53 5.59
C ARG A 154 -6.69 -21.76 5.85
N ASP A 155 -5.75 -22.05 4.92
CA ASP A 155 -4.87 -23.21 4.99
C ASP A 155 -3.48 -22.87 5.54
N ILE A 156 -3.26 -21.69 6.12
CA ILE A 156 -1.95 -21.24 6.60
C ILE A 156 -1.41 -22.13 7.71
N GLU A 157 -2.27 -22.77 8.48
CA GLU A 157 -1.89 -23.73 9.52
C GLU A 157 -1.12 -24.96 8.98
N LYS A 158 -1.24 -25.26 7.69
CA LYS A 158 -0.47 -26.30 6.99
C LYS A 158 0.92 -25.83 6.56
N SER A 159 1.21 -24.54 6.70
CA SER A 159 2.47 -23.94 6.28
C SER A 159 3.53 -24.11 7.35
N GLY A 160 4.64 -24.73 7.00
CA GLY A 160 5.85 -24.80 7.83
C GLY A 160 6.84 -23.65 7.57
N ALA A 161 6.67 -22.90 6.46
CA ALA A 161 7.57 -21.82 6.10
C ALA A 161 6.88 -20.73 5.26
N ILE A 162 7.25 -19.47 5.52
CA ILE A 162 6.94 -18.32 4.66
C ILE A 162 8.26 -17.69 4.22
N GLY A 163 8.46 -17.52 2.91
CA GLY A 163 9.59 -16.82 2.33
C GLY A 163 9.16 -15.56 1.61
N THR A 164 9.99 -14.54 1.66
CA THR A 164 9.75 -13.25 1.01
C THR A 164 10.93 -12.87 0.13
N PHE A 165 10.63 -12.15 -0.95
CA PHE A 165 11.62 -11.46 -1.74
C PHE A 165 11.18 -10.00 -1.90
N THR A 166 12.12 -9.08 -1.66
CA THR A 166 11.93 -7.65 -1.89
C THR A 166 13.02 -7.17 -2.86
N GLY A 167 12.62 -6.67 -4.02
CA GLY A 167 13.52 -5.96 -4.91
C GLY A 167 13.62 -4.50 -4.50
N ILE A 168 14.84 -3.93 -4.54
CA ILE A 168 15.13 -2.57 -4.10
C ILE A 168 15.85 -1.82 -5.22
N VAL A 169 15.58 -0.51 -5.37
CA VAL A 169 16.33 0.35 -6.29
C VAL A 169 17.76 0.54 -5.77
N ARG A 170 18.74 0.05 -6.53
CA ARG A 170 20.16 0.22 -6.19
C ARG A 170 20.61 1.65 -6.48
N ALA A 171 21.47 2.20 -5.61
CA ALA A 171 22.01 3.56 -5.75
C ALA A 171 23.01 3.72 -6.90
N ALA A 172 23.63 2.64 -7.33
CA ALA A 172 24.55 2.60 -8.46
C ALA A 172 24.58 1.21 -9.10
N GLU A 173 24.68 1.19 -10.41
CA GLU A 173 25.00 0.00 -11.17
C GLU A 173 26.24 0.31 -12.03
N LYS A 174 27.38 -0.36 -11.71
CA LYS A 174 28.71 -0.08 -12.30
C LYS A 174 29.17 1.36 -12.02
N GLU A 175 29.43 2.15 -13.07
CA GLU A 175 29.94 3.53 -12.95
C GLU A 175 28.83 4.59 -12.98
N THR A 176 27.57 4.19 -13.19
CA THR A 176 26.44 5.12 -13.34
C THR A 176 25.68 5.25 -12.01
N ARG A 177 25.47 6.49 -11.55
CA ARG A 177 24.65 6.76 -10.35
C ARG A 177 23.21 6.94 -10.75
N THR A 178 22.36 5.98 -10.34
CA THR A 178 20.92 6.03 -10.47
C THR A 178 20.37 7.07 -9.49
N GLU A 179 19.55 7.99 -9.98
CA GLU A 179 18.79 8.91 -9.14
C GLU A 179 17.44 8.30 -8.73
N PHE A 180 16.73 7.79 -9.71
CA PHE A 180 15.48 7.03 -9.52
C PHE A 180 15.21 6.12 -10.73
N LEU A 181 14.32 5.19 -10.53
CA LEU A 181 13.74 4.37 -11.59
C LEU A 181 12.30 4.79 -11.82
N GLU A 182 11.87 4.78 -13.08
CA GLU A 182 10.48 4.97 -13.47
C GLU A 182 9.98 3.66 -14.08
N PHE A 183 8.91 3.13 -13.52
CA PHE A 183 8.28 1.90 -13.98
C PHE A 183 6.94 2.23 -14.63
N GLU A 184 6.83 1.89 -15.91
CA GLU A 184 5.57 1.94 -16.65
C GLU A 184 5.03 0.52 -16.83
N GLU A 185 3.72 0.38 -16.73
CA GLU A 185 3.05 -0.90 -16.95
C GLU A 185 1.72 -0.72 -17.67
N TYR A 186 1.30 -1.74 -18.40
CA TYR A 186 -0.12 -1.91 -18.75
C TYR A 186 -0.82 -2.49 -17.53
N SER A 187 -1.32 -1.62 -16.62
CA SER A 187 -1.75 -1.97 -15.26
C SER A 187 -2.67 -3.19 -15.19
N ASP A 188 -3.63 -3.30 -16.10
CA ASP A 188 -4.56 -4.43 -16.09
C ASP A 188 -3.90 -5.73 -16.59
N VAL A 189 -3.09 -5.65 -17.64
CA VAL A 189 -2.39 -6.81 -18.22
C VAL A 189 -1.31 -7.31 -17.27
N ALA A 190 -0.52 -6.40 -16.68
CA ALA A 190 0.53 -6.74 -15.72
C ALA A 190 -0.07 -7.41 -14.48
N ARG A 191 -1.14 -6.84 -13.92
CA ARG A 191 -1.87 -7.41 -12.78
C ARG A 191 -2.45 -8.78 -13.09
N GLN A 192 -3.09 -8.93 -14.25
CA GLN A 192 -3.64 -10.20 -14.72
C GLN A 192 -2.55 -11.27 -14.82
N LYS A 193 -1.39 -10.90 -15.41
CA LYS A 193 -0.26 -11.83 -15.58
C LYS A 193 0.37 -12.22 -14.24
N MET A 194 0.56 -11.29 -13.32
CA MET A 194 1.03 -11.60 -11.95
C MET A 194 0.07 -12.55 -11.24
N ASN A 195 -1.25 -12.33 -11.33
CA ASN A 195 -2.26 -13.20 -10.74
C ASN A 195 -2.26 -14.60 -11.37
N GLU A 196 -2.04 -14.71 -12.68
CA GLU A 196 -1.91 -15.98 -13.39
C GLU A 196 -0.71 -16.76 -12.87
N ILE A 197 0.47 -16.11 -12.79
CA ILE A 197 1.70 -16.71 -12.26
C ILE A 197 1.47 -17.21 -10.83
N CYS A 198 0.89 -16.38 -9.95
CA CYS A 198 0.58 -16.77 -8.57
C CYS A 198 -0.33 -18.00 -8.52
N ARG A 199 -1.39 -18.04 -9.36
CA ARG A 199 -2.32 -19.17 -9.43
C ARG A 199 -1.65 -20.44 -9.87
N GLU A 200 -0.80 -20.40 -10.90
CA GLU A 200 -0.07 -21.56 -11.39
C GLU A 200 0.96 -22.07 -10.37
N LEU A 201 1.73 -21.17 -9.76
CA LEU A 201 2.70 -21.54 -8.74
C LEU A 201 2.05 -22.17 -7.50
N LYS A 202 0.85 -21.72 -7.15
CA LYS A 202 0.06 -22.26 -6.05
C LYS A 202 -0.43 -23.70 -6.31
N GLN A 203 -0.49 -24.17 -7.58
CA GLN A 203 -0.84 -25.56 -7.90
C GLN A 203 0.31 -26.55 -7.64
N LYS A 204 1.52 -26.07 -7.37
CA LYS A 204 2.66 -26.94 -7.08
C LYS A 204 2.50 -27.60 -5.72
N GLU A 205 2.94 -28.86 -5.65
CA GLU A 205 2.89 -29.65 -4.42
C GLU A 205 3.59 -28.92 -3.27
N GLY A 206 2.94 -28.89 -2.11
CA GLY A 206 3.49 -28.28 -0.90
C GLY A 206 3.44 -26.74 -0.86
N ILE A 207 2.87 -26.08 -1.87
CA ILE A 207 2.66 -24.63 -1.87
C ILE A 207 1.26 -24.31 -1.35
N ILE A 208 1.20 -23.44 -0.36
CA ILE A 208 -0.05 -23.02 0.30
C ILE A 208 -0.63 -21.79 -0.38
N ASP A 209 0.22 -20.77 -0.58
CA ASP A 209 -0.16 -19.55 -1.29
C ASP A 209 1.03 -18.80 -1.85
N VAL A 210 0.80 -17.99 -2.90
CA VAL A 210 1.80 -17.11 -3.54
C VAL A 210 1.15 -15.77 -3.80
N LEU A 211 1.80 -14.70 -3.35
CA LEU A 211 1.38 -13.32 -3.58
C LEU A 211 2.51 -12.54 -4.23
N MET A 212 2.16 -11.68 -5.19
CA MET A 212 3.09 -10.77 -5.87
C MET A 212 2.51 -9.37 -5.91
N HIS A 213 3.38 -8.38 -5.81
CA HIS A 213 3.06 -6.99 -6.10
C HIS A 213 4.28 -6.27 -6.64
N HIS A 214 4.13 -5.54 -7.74
CA HIS A 214 5.15 -4.67 -8.30
C HIS A 214 4.68 -3.22 -8.20
N LYS A 215 5.53 -2.33 -7.72
CA LYS A 215 5.24 -0.89 -7.66
C LYS A 215 5.47 -0.27 -9.02
N THR A 216 4.74 0.79 -9.34
CA THR A 216 4.83 1.54 -10.59
C THR A 216 5.07 3.02 -10.33
N GLY A 217 5.41 3.77 -11.39
CA GLY A 217 5.77 5.17 -11.31
C GLY A 217 7.22 5.37 -10.86
N ILE A 218 7.48 6.52 -10.25
CA ILE A 218 8.83 6.92 -9.81
C ILE A 218 9.14 6.27 -8.47
N ILE A 219 10.24 5.52 -8.41
CA ILE A 219 10.73 4.83 -7.22
C ILE A 219 12.17 5.28 -6.97
N LEU A 220 12.42 5.84 -5.80
CA LEU A 220 13.72 6.39 -5.44
C LEU A 220 14.71 5.29 -5.05
N LYS A 221 16.00 5.63 -5.11
CA LYS A 221 17.07 4.74 -4.62
C LYS A 221 16.83 4.35 -3.16
N GLY A 222 16.98 3.06 -2.88
CA GLY A 222 16.73 2.47 -1.57
C GLY A 222 15.26 2.10 -1.30
N GLU A 223 14.33 2.50 -2.18
CA GLU A 223 12.93 2.11 -2.06
C GLU A 223 12.65 0.74 -2.69
N ASP A 224 11.60 0.11 -2.19
CA ASP A 224 11.15 -1.19 -2.67
C ASP A 224 10.44 -1.08 -4.01
N ILE A 225 10.73 -2.04 -4.90
CA ILE A 225 10.17 -2.15 -6.26
C ILE A 225 9.10 -3.23 -6.31
N VAL A 226 9.38 -4.37 -5.71
CA VAL A 226 8.58 -5.59 -5.84
C VAL A 226 8.57 -6.38 -4.56
N TYR A 227 7.43 -6.98 -4.26
CA TYR A 227 7.25 -7.93 -3.18
C TYR A 227 6.75 -9.26 -3.74
N ILE A 228 7.37 -10.35 -3.30
CA ILE A 228 6.90 -11.71 -3.53
C ILE A 228 6.86 -12.42 -2.19
N VAL A 229 5.74 -13.06 -1.88
CA VAL A 229 5.54 -13.84 -0.65
C VAL A 229 5.06 -15.22 -1.04
N VAL A 230 5.73 -16.24 -0.53
CA VAL A 230 5.39 -17.65 -0.75
C VAL A 230 5.21 -18.33 0.61
N ALA A 231 4.09 -19.01 0.81
CA ALA A 231 3.86 -19.90 1.93
C ALA A 231 3.88 -21.35 1.45
N ALA A 232 4.63 -22.21 2.12
CA ALA A 232 4.82 -23.59 1.73
C ALA A 232 4.87 -24.52 2.97
N THR A 233 4.60 -25.81 2.79
CA THR A 233 4.68 -26.82 3.84
C THR A 233 6.09 -26.97 4.38
N HIS A 234 7.11 -26.90 3.50
CA HIS A 234 8.52 -27.01 3.87
C HIS A 234 9.38 -26.07 3.02
N ARG A 235 10.58 -25.76 3.51
CA ARG A 235 11.56 -24.90 2.81
C ARG A 235 12.02 -25.47 1.46
N GLU A 236 12.01 -26.78 1.32
CA GLU A 236 12.41 -27.48 0.08
C GLU A 236 11.51 -27.13 -1.10
N GLN A 237 10.20 -26.90 -0.86
CA GLN A 237 9.25 -26.42 -1.87
C GLN A 237 9.29 -24.90 -2.01
N LEU A 238 9.52 -24.19 -0.89
CA LEU A 238 9.48 -22.74 -0.83
C LEU A 238 10.53 -22.06 -1.71
N PHE A 239 11.80 -22.40 -1.52
CA PHE A 239 12.89 -21.67 -2.20
C PHE A 239 12.88 -21.83 -3.74
N PRO A 240 12.65 -23.00 -4.32
CA PRO A 240 12.52 -23.13 -5.77
C PRO A 240 11.36 -22.30 -6.34
N VAL A 241 10.20 -22.29 -5.66
CA VAL A 241 9.03 -21.54 -6.10
C VAL A 241 9.24 -20.03 -5.95
N LEU A 242 9.87 -19.57 -4.86
CA LEU A 242 10.21 -18.16 -4.70
C LEU A 242 11.15 -17.69 -5.82
N ARG A 243 12.18 -18.46 -6.16
CA ARG A 243 13.07 -18.16 -7.30
C ARG A 243 12.30 -18.13 -8.62
N GLU A 244 11.50 -19.15 -8.90
CA GLU A 244 10.71 -19.22 -10.13
C GLU A 244 9.73 -18.05 -10.24
N ALA A 245 9.13 -17.63 -9.14
CA ALA A 245 8.24 -16.47 -9.10
C ALA A 245 8.96 -15.19 -9.57
N ILE A 246 10.21 -14.96 -9.12
CA ILE A 246 11.04 -13.83 -9.53
C ILE A 246 11.35 -13.90 -11.03
N GLU A 247 11.81 -15.06 -11.50
CA GLU A 247 12.19 -15.23 -12.90
C GLU A 247 10.98 -15.07 -13.85
N ARG A 248 9.84 -15.66 -13.47
CA ARG A 248 8.61 -15.52 -14.26
C ARG A 248 8.06 -14.11 -14.27
N LEU A 249 8.13 -13.38 -13.15
CA LEU A 249 7.75 -11.98 -13.10
C LEU A 249 8.57 -11.18 -14.10
N LYS A 250 9.90 -11.31 -14.09
CA LYS A 250 10.80 -10.61 -15.01
C LYS A 250 10.57 -10.96 -16.48
N ALA A 251 10.30 -12.24 -16.76
CA ALA A 251 10.18 -12.73 -18.14
C ALA A 251 8.80 -12.53 -18.77
N GLN A 252 7.74 -12.49 -17.97
CA GLN A 252 6.37 -12.61 -18.48
C GLN A 252 5.48 -11.40 -18.18
N VAL A 253 5.83 -10.59 -17.17
CA VAL A 253 4.99 -9.44 -16.81
C VAL A 253 5.44 -8.21 -17.61
N PRO A 254 4.54 -7.55 -18.35
CA PRO A 254 4.89 -6.40 -19.18
C PRO A 254 5.08 -5.14 -18.32
N ILE A 255 6.27 -5.01 -17.75
CA ILE A 255 6.72 -3.86 -16.97
C ILE A 255 7.96 -3.31 -17.64
N TRP A 256 7.95 -2.04 -17.97
CA TRP A 256 9.10 -1.34 -18.54
C TRP A 256 9.77 -0.49 -17.47
N LYS A 257 11.10 -0.56 -17.47
CA LYS A 257 11.95 0.16 -16.53
C LYS A 257 12.75 1.21 -17.27
N LYS A 258 12.60 2.47 -16.89
CA LYS A 258 13.41 3.59 -17.34
C LYS A 258 14.30 4.05 -16.20
N GLU A 259 15.59 4.10 -16.42
CA GLU A 259 16.56 4.58 -15.44
C GLU A 259 16.88 6.04 -15.70
N HIS A 260 16.79 6.84 -14.63
CA HIS A 260 17.17 8.24 -14.62
C HIS A 260 18.47 8.41 -13.83
N THR A 261 19.48 8.98 -14.49
CA THR A 261 20.82 9.19 -13.95
C THR A 261 21.25 10.63 -14.14
N GLN A 262 22.34 11.04 -13.53
CA GLN A 262 22.93 12.37 -13.73
C GLN A 262 23.35 12.64 -15.19
N SER A 263 23.61 11.62 -15.98
CA SER A 263 24.04 11.71 -17.37
C SER A 263 22.92 11.57 -18.41
N GLY A 264 21.68 11.33 -17.98
CA GLY A 264 20.52 11.17 -18.85
C GLY A 264 19.60 10.04 -18.44
N GLU A 265 18.60 9.78 -19.27
CA GLU A 265 17.59 8.73 -19.06
C GLU A 265 17.66 7.69 -20.18
N PHE A 266 17.44 6.41 -19.83
CA PHE A 266 17.42 5.33 -20.82
C PHE A 266 16.52 4.18 -20.36
N TRP A 267 15.89 3.51 -21.33
CA TRP A 267 15.15 2.28 -21.10
C TRP A 267 16.09 1.14 -20.81
N VAL A 268 15.86 0.48 -19.68
CA VAL A 268 16.65 -0.69 -19.29
C VAL A 268 15.95 -1.94 -19.83
N HIS A 269 16.60 -2.58 -20.80
CA HIS A 269 16.24 -3.94 -21.20
C HIS A 269 17.02 -4.89 -20.30
N ASP A 270 16.30 -5.70 -19.49
CA ASP A 270 16.96 -6.79 -18.74
C ASP A 270 17.52 -7.82 -19.74
N THR A 271 18.74 -7.56 -20.22
CA THR A 271 19.51 -8.48 -21.05
C THR A 271 20.31 -9.47 -20.18
N ASN A 272 19.71 -10.00 -19.14
CA ASN A 272 20.28 -11.12 -18.40
C ASN A 272 19.55 -12.42 -18.75
N ASN A 273 19.56 -12.75 -20.04
CA ASN A 273 19.45 -14.11 -20.56
C ASN A 273 20.82 -14.48 -21.15
N ILE A 274 21.73 -14.95 -20.33
CA ILE A 274 22.75 -15.97 -20.65
C ILE A 274 23.21 -16.54 -19.31
#